data_b8037528bbe638ce48360756b0dd6a7b
#
_entry.id   b8037528bbe638ce48360756b0dd6a7b
#
_cell.length_a   1.000
_cell.length_b   1.000
_cell.length_c   1.000
_cell.angle_alpha   90.00
_cell.angle_beta   90.00
_cell.angle_gamma   90.00
#
_symmetry.space_group_name_H-M   'P 1'
#
loop_
_entity.id
_entity.type
_entity.pdbx_description
1 polymer ?
#
loop_
_entity_poly.entity_id
_entity_poly.type
_entity_poly.pdbx_seq_one_letter_code
_entity_poly.pdbx_strand_id
1 'polypeptide(L)'
;TIEDIHSRLQNQPQTGKTFSSANHRLLLDRGFMIIEEAGNERGIKMKIPEYGTYVINEEKKFRFARVNTSDKDFHISKDSRVATLDASRITFPLTVRTTATGDWFVPFGMNGRKLVSDYLTDQKMNLFEKERQLVIENANGEIIWITGHRTDNRFRVTSDTQEALVIEVKES
;
A
#
# COMPACT_ATOMS: atom_id res chain seq x y z
N THR A 1 -14.69 6.70 -28.21
CA THR A 1 -16.12 7.06 -28.20
C THR A 1 -16.95 5.95 -27.54
N ILE A 2 -18.20 6.22 -27.14
CA ILE A 2 -19.11 5.22 -26.54
C ILE A 2 -19.32 4.03 -27.48
N GLU A 3 -19.33 4.27 -28.78
CA GLU A 3 -19.43 3.22 -29.82
C GLU A 3 -18.20 2.32 -29.85
N ASP A 4 -16.99 2.86 -29.63
CA ASP A 4 -15.75 2.09 -29.50
C ASP A 4 -15.76 1.19 -28.26
N ILE A 5 -16.34 1.67 -27.18
CA ILE A 5 -16.48 0.90 -25.94
C ILE A 5 -17.49 -0.24 -26.16
N HIS A 6 -18.64 0.05 -26.78
CA HIS A 6 -19.68 -0.93 -27.02
C HIS A 6 -19.23 -2.04 -27.98
N SER A 7 -18.52 -1.70 -29.06
CA SER A 7 -18.01 -2.69 -30.02
C SER A 7 -16.92 -3.60 -29.43
N ARG A 8 -16.16 -3.09 -28.46
CA ARG A 8 -15.07 -3.84 -27.78
C ARG A 8 -15.57 -4.74 -26.64
N LEU A 9 -16.68 -4.38 -26.01
CA LEU A 9 -17.34 -5.24 -25.01
C LEU A 9 -17.92 -6.51 -25.62
N GLN A 10 -18.27 -6.49 -26.93
CA GLN A 10 -18.83 -7.65 -27.64
C GLN A 10 -17.77 -8.65 -28.11
N ASN A 11 -16.48 -8.25 -28.21
CA ASN A 11 -15.46 -9.04 -28.94
C ASN A 11 -14.34 -9.68 -28.09
N GLN A 12 -14.33 -9.59 -26.79
CA GLN A 12 -13.57 -10.32 -25.76
C GLN A 12 -13.41 -9.45 -24.51
N PRO A 13 -13.43 -10.02 -23.29
CA PRO A 13 -13.20 -9.27 -22.07
C PRO A 13 -11.74 -8.80 -22.02
N GLN A 14 -11.50 -7.56 -22.40
CA GLN A 14 -10.17 -6.96 -22.32
C GLN A 14 -9.97 -6.39 -20.92
N THR A 15 -9.25 -7.13 -20.11
CA THR A 15 -8.87 -6.72 -18.75
C THR A 15 -7.77 -5.66 -18.79
N GLY A 16 -7.92 -4.59 -17.99
CA GLY A 16 -6.90 -3.57 -17.82
C GLY A 16 -6.90 -2.43 -18.85
N LYS A 17 -7.92 -2.32 -19.71
CA LYS A 17 -8.04 -1.16 -20.60
C LYS A 17 -8.67 0.04 -19.91
N THR A 18 -8.02 1.19 -20.09
CA THR A 18 -8.50 2.47 -19.59
C THR A 18 -8.93 3.39 -20.74
N PHE A 19 -9.95 4.18 -20.46
CA PHE A 19 -10.43 5.25 -21.33
C PHE A 19 -10.58 6.50 -20.47
N SER A 20 -10.26 7.66 -21.03
CA SER A 20 -10.35 8.92 -20.31
C SER A 20 -11.17 9.93 -21.10
N SER A 21 -11.95 10.72 -20.38
CA SER A 21 -12.59 11.94 -20.86
C SER A 21 -12.09 13.11 -20.04
N ALA A 22 -12.62 14.31 -20.30
CA ALA A 22 -12.23 15.51 -19.53
C ALA A 22 -12.52 15.37 -18.02
N ASN A 23 -13.59 14.65 -17.66
CA ASN A 23 -14.10 14.59 -16.29
C ASN A 23 -14.13 13.19 -15.68
N HIS A 24 -13.92 12.14 -16.46
CA HIS A 24 -14.04 10.76 -15.97
C HIS A 24 -12.98 9.85 -16.58
N ARG A 25 -12.61 8.84 -15.82
CA ARG A 25 -11.80 7.69 -16.25
C ARG A 25 -12.65 6.43 -16.16
N LEU A 26 -12.46 5.55 -17.12
CA LEU A 26 -13.12 4.25 -17.17
C LEU A 26 -12.08 3.15 -17.28
N LEU A 27 -12.24 2.13 -16.48
CA LEU A 27 -11.44 0.91 -16.51
C LEU A 27 -12.35 -0.29 -16.83
N LEU A 28 -11.94 -1.10 -17.79
CA LEU A 28 -12.53 -2.43 -18.03
C LEU A 28 -11.64 -3.46 -17.32
N ASP A 29 -12.18 -4.11 -16.31
CA ASP A 29 -11.47 -5.13 -15.56
C ASP A 29 -12.36 -6.33 -15.25
N ARG A 30 -11.94 -7.53 -15.66
CA ARG A 30 -12.58 -8.82 -15.33
C ARG A 30 -14.08 -8.85 -15.51
N GLY A 31 -14.57 -8.23 -16.61
CA GLY A 31 -16.00 -8.16 -16.91
C GLY A 31 -16.76 -7.04 -16.20
N PHE A 32 -16.07 -6.18 -15.45
CA PHE A 32 -16.62 -5.00 -14.82
C PHE A 32 -16.19 -3.73 -15.53
N MET A 33 -17.06 -2.74 -15.50
CA MET A 33 -16.79 -1.39 -15.93
C MET A 33 -16.72 -0.50 -14.69
N ILE A 34 -15.55 0.06 -14.42
CA ILE A 34 -15.32 0.93 -13.27
C ILE A 34 -15.14 2.35 -13.79
N ILE A 35 -15.96 3.27 -13.30
CA ILE A 35 -15.91 4.69 -13.67
C ILE A 35 -15.57 5.50 -12.43
N GLU A 36 -14.61 6.41 -12.57
CA GLU A 36 -14.25 7.39 -11.53
C GLU A 36 -14.07 8.78 -12.12
N GLU A 37 -14.17 9.80 -11.29
CA GLU A 37 -13.89 11.18 -11.71
C GLU A 37 -12.40 11.37 -11.99
N ALA A 38 -12.09 12.05 -13.10
CA ALA A 38 -10.73 12.42 -13.43
C ALA A 38 -10.23 13.53 -12.48
N GLY A 39 -8.98 13.43 -12.02
CA GLY A 39 -8.36 14.44 -11.17
C GLY A 39 -8.00 14.00 -9.75
N ASN A 40 -8.38 12.80 -9.35
CA ASN A 40 -7.99 12.21 -8.05
C ASN A 40 -6.61 11.53 -8.07
N GLU A 41 -5.81 11.80 -9.10
CA GLU A 41 -4.57 11.08 -9.43
C GLU A 41 -3.31 11.67 -8.78
N ARG A 42 -3.44 12.62 -7.86
CA ARG A 42 -2.25 13.18 -7.21
C ARG A 42 -1.61 12.14 -6.32
N GLY A 43 -0.42 11.69 -6.73
CA GLY A 43 0.42 10.84 -5.91
C GLY A 43 0.66 11.48 -4.54
N ILE A 44 0.48 10.69 -3.49
CA ILE A 44 0.77 11.10 -2.11
C ILE A 44 2.26 10.85 -1.86
N LYS A 45 2.91 11.82 -1.21
CA LYS A 45 4.26 11.64 -0.66
C LYS A 45 4.42 12.53 0.56
N MET A 46 4.51 11.90 1.74
CA MET A 46 4.64 12.59 3.00
C MET A 46 5.79 12.01 3.83
N LYS A 47 6.64 12.88 4.33
CA LYS A 47 7.69 12.52 5.30
C LYS A 47 7.10 12.42 6.70
N ILE A 48 7.49 11.36 7.40
CA ILE A 48 7.13 11.10 8.79
C ILE A 48 8.41 11.22 9.61
N PRO A 49 8.61 12.32 10.32
CA PRO A 49 9.89 12.60 10.99
C PRO A 49 10.13 11.74 12.23
N GLU A 50 9.07 11.36 12.94
CA GLU A 50 9.14 10.65 14.22
C GLU A 50 7.84 9.89 14.53
N TYR A 51 7.82 9.20 15.65
CA TYR A 51 6.59 8.59 16.17
C TYR A 51 5.49 9.64 16.38
N GLY A 52 4.25 9.26 16.16
CA GLY A 52 3.11 10.16 16.27
C GLY A 52 1.95 9.76 15.37
N THR A 53 0.98 10.65 15.28
CA THR A 53 -0.20 10.48 14.43
C THR A 53 -0.20 11.53 13.34
N TYR A 54 -0.38 11.09 12.09
CA TYR A 54 -0.31 11.92 10.90
C TYR A 54 -1.54 11.72 10.02
N VAL A 55 -2.16 12.82 9.64
CA VAL A 55 -3.27 12.82 8.67
C VAL A 55 -2.68 12.95 7.28
N ILE A 56 -2.88 11.93 6.46
CA ILE A 56 -2.36 11.88 5.09
C ILE A 56 -3.30 12.60 4.12
N ASN A 57 -4.60 12.37 4.30
CA ASN A 57 -5.67 13.03 3.56
C ASN A 57 -6.98 12.95 4.36
N GLU A 58 -8.10 13.37 3.77
CA GLU A 58 -9.40 13.35 4.42
C GLU A 58 -9.85 11.94 4.85
N GLU A 59 -9.34 10.90 4.18
CA GLU A 59 -9.77 9.52 4.38
C GLU A 59 -8.81 8.70 5.26
N LYS A 60 -7.53 9.06 5.33
CA LYS A 60 -6.49 8.22 5.93
C LYS A 60 -5.64 8.94 6.96
N LYS A 61 -5.51 8.28 8.09
CA LYS A 61 -4.65 8.68 9.20
C LYS A 61 -3.78 7.51 9.62
N PHE A 62 -2.49 7.78 9.87
CA PHE A 62 -1.53 6.79 10.34
C PHE A 62 -1.04 7.14 11.74
N ARG A 63 -0.97 6.13 12.59
CA ARG A 63 -0.36 6.21 13.90
C ARG A 63 0.91 5.36 13.92
N PHE A 64 2.02 5.97 14.31
CA PHE A 64 3.32 5.33 14.49
C PHE A 64 3.65 5.30 15.98
N ALA A 65 3.71 4.13 16.58
CA ALA A 65 3.96 3.97 17.99
C ALA A 65 5.15 3.04 18.24
N ARG A 66 5.90 3.33 19.30
CA ARG A 66 6.98 2.49 19.80
C ARG A 66 6.46 1.67 20.97
N VAL A 67 6.68 0.38 20.94
CA VAL A 67 6.18 -0.55 21.95
C VAL A 67 7.32 -1.46 22.39
N ASN A 68 7.42 -1.71 23.69
CA ASN A 68 8.37 -2.69 24.22
C ASN A 68 7.81 -4.11 24.05
N THR A 69 8.60 -5.01 23.46
CA THR A 69 8.17 -6.39 23.21
C THR A 69 8.04 -7.23 24.49
N SER A 70 8.61 -6.78 25.61
CA SER A 70 8.46 -7.43 26.91
C SER A 70 7.18 -7.06 27.65
N ASP A 71 6.41 -6.10 27.15
CA ASP A 71 5.12 -5.73 27.72
C ASP A 71 4.15 -6.92 27.66
N LYS A 72 3.39 -7.13 28.73
CA LYS A 72 2.46 -8.26 28.86
C LYS A 72 1.41 -8.32 27.74
N ASP A 73 1.00 -7.14 27.27
CA ASP A 73 -0.02 -7.00 26.23
C ASP A 73 0.55 -6.96 24.83
N PHE A 74 1.88 -7.05 24.68
CA PHE A 74 2.50 -7.06 23.36
C PHE A 74 2.14 -8.33 22.59
N HIS A 75 1.66 -8.12 21.38
CA HIS A 75 1.44 -9.19 20.42
C HIS A 75 1.61 -8.66 18.99
N ILE A 76 1.97 -9.53 18.09
CA ILE A 76 2.00 -9.20 16.67
C ILE A 76 0.57 -9.27 16.15
N SER A 77 0.05 -8.14 15.67
CA SER A 77 -1.31 -8.06 15.15
C SER A 77 -1.46 -8.90 13.88
N LYS A 78 -2.60 -9.55 13.74
CA LYS A 78 -3.02 -10.22 12.50
C LYS A 78 -3.91 -9.34 11.63
N ASP A 79 -4.26 -8.15 12.12
CA ASP A 79 -5.04 -7.18 11.34
C ASP A 79 -4.15 -6.57 10.25
N SER A 80 -4.59 -6.66 9.00
CA SER A 80 -3.84 -6.11 7.85
C SER A 80 -3.67 -4.59 7.89
N ARG A 81 -4.47 -3.89 8.72
CA ARG A 81 -4.34 -2.44 8.95
C ARG A 81 -3.28 -2.08 9.98
N VAL A 82 -2.63 -3.07 10.57
CA VAL A 82 -1.59 -2.89 11.59
C VAL A 82 -0.32 -3.60 11.16
N ALA A 83 0.77 -2.85 11.04
CA ALA A 83 2.10 -3.40 10.84
C ALA A 83 2.86 -3.43 12.16
N THR A 84 3.53 -4.53 12.46
CA THR A 84 4.40 -4.69 13.62
C THR A 84 5.80 -5.05 13.13
N LEU A 85 6.77 -4.16 13.35
CA LEU A 85 8.11 -4.24 12.78
C LEU A 85 9.17 -4.09 13.87
N ASP A 86 10.36 -4.62 13.62
CA ASP A 86 11.52 -4.45 14.51
C ASP A 86 12.01 -3.00 14.46
N ALA A 87 11.84 -2.26 15.57
CA ALA A 87 12.22 -0.86 15.65
C ALA A 87 13.72 -0.61 15.45
N SER A 88 14.57 -1.60 15.78
CA SER A 88 16.04 -1.47 15.61
C SER A 88 16.48 -1.39 14.15
N ARG A 89 15.63 -1.84 13.22
CA ARG A 89 15.89 -1.82 11.77
C ARG A 89 15.26 -0.61 11.08
N ILE A 90 14.53 0.19 11.81
CA ILE A 90 13.83 1.38 11.31
C ILE A 90 14.66 2.63 11.56
N THR A 91 14.81 3.44 10.54
CA THR A 91 15.45 4.76 10.61
C THR A 91 14.49 5.82 10.08
N PHE A 92 14.15 6.77 10.93
CA PHE A 92 13.38 7.94 10.51
C PHE A 92 14.25 8.95 9.74
N PRO A 93 13.70 9.79 8.87
CA PRO A 93 12.29 9.90 8.57
C PRO A 93 11.80 8.73 7.69
N LEU A 94 10.59 8.27 7.97
CA LEU A 94 9.88 7.36 7.07
C LEU A 94 9.18 8.17 5.97
N THR A 95 8.77 7.51 4.91
CA THR A 95 7.96 8.15 3.86
C THR A 95 6.71 7.33 3.60
N VAL A 96 5.55 7.94 3.69
CA VAL A 96 4.28 7.40 3.18
C VAL A 96 4.07 7.92 1.77
N ARG A 97 3.92 7.05 0.80
CA ARG A 97 3.72 7.44 -0.60
C ARG A 97 2.89 6.44 -1.38
N THR A 98 2.32 6.89 -2.48
CA THR A 98 1.76 5.98 -3.48
C THR A 98 2.85 5.13 -4.12
N THR A 99 2.46 3.96 -4.62
CA THR A 99 3.37 3.04 -5.33
C THR A 99 3.95 3.68 -6.58
N ALA A 100 5.14 3.25 -6.96
CA ALA A 100 5.82 3.64 -8.19
C ALA A 100 6.23 2.40 -8.99
N THR A 101 6.40 2.57 -10.29
CA THR A 101 6.88 1.51 -11.17
C THR A 101 8.25 1.02 -10.70
N GLY A 102 8.42 -0.29 -10.61
CA GLY A 102 9.65 -0.92 -10.17
C GLY A 102 9.78 -1.11 -8.66
N ASP A 103 8.83 -0.64 -7.86
CA ASP A 103 8.81 -0.91 -6.43
C ASP A 103 8.84 -2.42 -6.16
N TRP A 104 9.66 -2.81 -5.19
CA TRP A 104 9.79 -4.18 -4.76
C TRP A 104 9.92 -4.26 -3.24
N PHE A 105 9.60 -5.41 -2.70
CA PHE A 105 9.78 -5.73 -1.29
C PHE A 105 10.04 -7.24 -1.13
N VAL A 106 10.37 -7.66 0.07
CA VAL A 106 10.47 -9.07 0.43
C VAL A 106 9.24 -9.40 1.30
N PRO A 107 8.21 -10.06 0.76
CA PRO A 107 6.99 -10.32 1.53
C PRO A 107 7.28 -11.08 2.81
N PHE A 108 6.62 -10.71 3.90
CA PHE A 108 6.74 -11.41 5.18
C PHE A 108 6.53 -12.93 5.00
N GLY A 109 7.46 -13.71 5.56
CA GLY A 109 7.47 -15.16 5.43
C GLY A 109 8.14 -15.69 4.16
N MET A 110 8.67 -14.80 3.30
CA MET A 110 9.39 -15.17 2.08
C MET A 110 10.84 -14.68 2.14
N ASN A 111 11.70 -15.26 1.31
CA ASN A 111 13.13 -14.90 1.23
C ASN A 111 13.50 -14.12 -0.03
N GLY A 112 12.63 -14.10 -1.03
CA GLY A 112 12.88 -13.49 -2.33
C GLY A 112 12.17 -12.16 -2.51
N ARG A 113 12.71 -11.34 -3.41
CA ARG A 113 12.09 -10.08 -3.83
C ARG A 113 10.84 -10.35 -4.66
N LYS A 114 9.85 -9.51 -4.48
CA LYS A 114 8.63 -9.48 -5.29
C LYS A 114 8.31 -8.04 -5.69
N LEU A 115 7.97 -7.82 -6.95
CA LEU A 115 7.46 -6.52 -7.37
C LEU A 115 6.14 -6.22 -6.66
N VAL A 116 5.99 -5.00 -6.18
CA VAL A 116 4.75 -4.56 -5.55
C VAL A 116 3.58 -4.69 -6.51
N SER A 117 3.75 -4.33 -7.79
CA SER A 117 2.74 -4.49 -8.83
C SER A 117 2.27 -5.94 -8.98
N ASP A 118 3.18 -6.90 -8.95
CA ASP A 118 2.85 -8.34 -9.03
C ASP A 118 2.11 -8.81 -7.79
N TYR A 119 2.56 -8.38 -6.61
CA TYR A 119 1.87 -8.68 -5.37
C TYR A 119 0.40 -8.17 -5.39
N LEU A 120 0.20 -6.92 -5.81
CA LEU A 120 -1.14 -6.33 -5.88
C LEU A 120 -2.02 -7.00 -6.95
N THR A 121 -1.42 -7.47 -8.05
CA THR A 121 -2.11 -8.30 -9.06
C THR A 121 -2.59 -9.62 -8.46
N ASP A 122 -1.75 -10.28 -7.67
CA ASP A 122 -2.12 -11.53 -6.96
C ASP A 122 -3.24 -11.30 -5.93
N GLN A 123 -3.31 -10.10 -5.35
CA GLN A 123 -4.42 -9.67 -4.49
C GLN A 123 -5.68 -9.29 -5.29
N LYS A 124 -5.65 -9.41 -6.60
CA LYS A 124 -6.75 -9.10 -7.53
C LYS A 124 -7.19 -7.64 -7.49
N MET A 125 -6.28 -6.74 -7.17
CA MET A 125 -6.52 -5.31 -7.24
C MET A 125 -6.57 -4.84 -8.69
N ASN A 126 -7.52 -3.97 -9.00
CA ASN A 126 -7.61 -3.34 -10.31
C ASN A 126 -6.57 -2.21 -10.45
N LEU A 127 -6.43 -1.67 -11.67
CA LEU A 127 -5.44 -0.62 -11.95
C LEU A 127 -5.66 0.64 -11.09
N PHE A 128 -6.90 1.07 -10.91
CA PHE A 128 -7.21 2.26 -10.11
C PHE A 128 -6.87 2.06 -8.63
N GLU A 129 -7.17 0.89 -8.08
CA GLU A 129 -6.79 0.52 -6.71
C GLU A 129 -5.27 0.51 -6.53
N LYS A 130 -4.53 -0.04 -7.50
CA LYS A 130 -3.06 -0.06 -7.47
C LYS A 130 -2.45 1.33 -7.49
N GLU A 131 -3.00 2.24 -8.29
CA GLU A 131 -2.54 3.64 -8.39
C GLU A 131 -2.72 4.39 -7.06
N ARG A 132 -3.72 4.03 -6.26
CA ARG A 132 -3.98 4.62 -4.94
C ARG A 132 -3.32 3.91 -3.78
N GLN A 133 -2.71 2.75 -4.02
CA GLN A 133 -2.05 1.97 -2.99
C GLN A 133 -0.90 2.75 -2.37
N LEU A 134 -0.88 2.82 -1.04
CA LEU A 134 0.20 3.42 -0.28
C LEU A 134 1.21 2.36 0.16
N VAL A 135 2.46 2.75 0.16
CA VAL A 135 3.57 2.04 0.78
C VAL A 135 4.27 2.94 1.78
N ILE A 136 4.91 2.34 2.76
CA ILE A 136 5.77 3.05 3.70
C ILE A 136 7.19 2.58 3.47
N GLU A 137 8.10 3.52 3.31
CA GLU A 137 9.52 3.24 3.16
C GLU A 137 10.36 3.78 4.31
N ASN A 138 11.43 3.06 4.61
CA ASN A 138 12.47 3.43 5.54
C ASN A 138 13.29 4.63 4.99
N ALA A 139 14.10 5.26 5.81
CA ALA A 139 14.94 6.39 5.41
C ALA A 139 15.84 6.08 4.21
N ASN A 140 16.27 4.84 4.04
CA ASN A 140 17.10 4.38 2.93
C ASN A 140 16.30 4.03 1.66
N GLY A 141 14.99 4.23 1.64
CA GLY A 141 14.10 3.94 0.51
C GLY A 141 13.61 2.49 0.43
N GLU A 142 14.01 1.60 1.36
CA GLU A 142 13.46 0.25 1.40
C GLU A 142 12.01 0.25 1.86
N ILE A 143 11.14 -0.45 1.13
CA ILE A 143 9.73 -0.59 1.52
C ILE A 143 9.63 -1.50 2.75
N ILE A 144 8.96 -1.02 3.77
CA ILE A 144 8.75 -1.76 5.03
C ILE A 144 7.33 -2.34 5.13
N TRP A 145 6.37 -1.72 4.46
CA TRP A 145 4.96 -2.15 4.49
C TRP A 145 4.19 -1.69 3.26
N ILE A 146 3.42 -2.60 2.67
CA ILE A 146 2.34 -2.28 1.74
C ILE A 146 1.09 -2.09 2.62
N THR A 147 0.62 -0.87 2.77
CA THR A 147 -0.42 -0.52 3.76
C THR A 147 -1.72 -1.29 3.50
N GLY A 148 -2.28 -1.85 4.57
CA GLY A 148 -3.46 -2.70 4.48
C GLY A 148 -3.20 -4.11 3.94
N HIS A 149 -1.94 -4.45 3.69
CA HIS A 149 -1.52 -5.74 3.15
C HIS A 149 -0.38 -6.34 3.98
N ARG A 150 0.76 -6.62 3.35
CA ARG A 150 1.86 -7.36 3.95
C ARG A 150 3.07 -6.48 4.25
N THR A 151 3.72 -6.75 5.38
CA THR A 151 5.00 -6.15 5.76
C THR A 151 6.17 -6.80 5.02
N ASP A 152 7.31 -6.13 5.06
CA ASP A 152 8.56 -6.67 4.52
C ASP A 152 9.26 -7.57 5.55
N ASN A 153 9.70 -8.74 5.10
CA ASN A 153 10.31 -9.76 5.95
C ASN A 153 11.64 -9.31 6.59
N ARG A 154 12.36 -8.38 5.96
CA ARG A 154 13.63 -7.87 6.49
C ARG A 154 13.47 -7.07 7.78
N PHE A 155 12.27 -6.57 8.05
CA PHE A 155 11.92 -5.75 9.21
C PHE A 155 11.04 -6.47 10.21
N ARG A 156 10.91 -7.79 10.10
CA ARG A 156 10.04 -8.60 10.99
C ARG A 156 10.53 -8.57 12.42
N VAL A 157 9.60 -8.67 13.34
CA VAL A 157 9.89 -8.95 14.76
C VAL A 157 10.44 -10.37 14.90
N THR A 158 11.52 -10.51 15.65
CA THR A 158 12.17 -11.78 15.99
C THR A 158 12.23 -11.95 17.50
N SER A 159 12.74 -13.10 17.97
CA SER A 159 12.98 -13.33 19.40
C SER A 159 13.97 -12.34 20.02
N ASP A 160 14.84 -11.73 19.23
CA ASP A 160 15.84 -10.75 19.65
C ASP A 160 15.33 -9.30 19.64
N THR A 161 14.16 -9.06 19.10
CA THR A 161 13.56 -7.73 19.04
C THR A 161 13.16 -7.25 20.43
N GLN A 162 13.68 -6.10 20.86
CA GLN A 162 13.36 -5.50 22.15
C GLN A 162 12.25 -4.46 22.07
N GLU A 163 12.20 -3.73 20.96
CA GLU A 163 11.20 -2.71 20.70
C GLU A 163 10.63 -2.88 19.30
N ALA A 164 9.33 -2.72 19.20
CA ALA A 164 8.61 -2.76 17.94
C ALA A 164 8.09 -1.39 17.53
N LEU A 165 8.16 -1.11 16.23
CA LEU A 165 7.36 -0.06 15.61
C LEU A 165 6.00 -0.67 15.25
N VAL A 166 4.94 -0.11 15.78
CA VAL A 166 3.56 -0.46 15.43
C VAL A 166 2.96 0.68 14.61
N ILE A 167 2.57 0.38 13.38
CA ILE A 167 1.93 1.33 12.49
C ILE A 167 0.49 0.90 12.29
N GLU A 168 -0.44 1.79 12.57
CA GLU A 168 -1.87 1.56 12.38
C GLU A 168 -2.43 2.56 11.37
N VAL A 169 -3.10 2.06 10.34
CA VAL A 169 -3.86 2.89 9.40
C VAL A 169 -5.32 2.91 9.82
N LYS A 170 -5.88 4.11 9.95
CA LYS A 170 -7.31 4.34 10.18
C LYS A 170 -7.89 5.03 8.97
N GLU A 171 -9.01 4.51 8.52
CA GLU A 171 -9.82 5.09 7.45
C GLU A 171 -11.07 5.74 8.07
N SER A 172 -11.39 6.89 7.54
CA SER A 172 -12.57 7.66 7.98
C SER A 172 -13.83 7.10 7.33
#